data_4f458028e194f6566d70dffef66815ab
#
_entry.id   4f458028e194f6566d70dffef66815ab
#
_cell.length_a   1.000
_cell.length_b   1.000
_cell.length_c   1.000
_cell.angle_alpha   90.00
_cell.angle_beta   90.00
_cell.angle_gamma   90.00
#
_symmetry.space_group_name_H-M   'P 1'
#
loop_
_entity.id
_entity.type
_entity.pdbx_description
1 polymer ?
#
loop_
_entity_poly.entity_id
_entity_poly.type
_entity_poly.pdbx_seq_one_letter_code
_entity_poly.pdbx_strand_id
1 'polypeptide(L)'
;MQTFDVSRITIREAIKTLVSQDILEIRRGCGTFVSMIPGLSDDPLGLRFINDENMTLYLHEARQVLEPSICRLAALRAEDDELELLKKLADDIDDLDLQLQGRNTTPEVIQAITAKDIAFHSFLCRMSKNKVFERMLPVVIKSVRISYGLLIPRIESAPRVSIHQKIYQAVADRDPDEAYRLMVQHLNNSRVGLDQKLGEKKEKAQKKRKGACQDE
;
A
#
# COMPACT_ATOMS: atom_id res chain seq x y z
N MET A 1 -20.13 -31.91 12.36
CA MET A 1 -19.77 -33.13 13.09
C MET A 1 -20.10 -34.36 12.27
N GLN A 2 -21.28 -34.42 11.67
CA GLN A 2 -21.65 -35.56 10.79
C GLN A 2 -20.76 -35.71 9.55
N THR A 3 -20.07 -34.65 9.12
CA THR A 3 -19.30 -34.64 7.86
C THR A 3 -17.89 -35.22 8.03
N PHE A 4 -17.29 -35.17 9.23
CA PHE A 4 -15.88 -35.54 9.43
C PHE A 4 -15.68 -36.71 10.40
N ASP A 5 -16.74 -37.22 11.00
CA ASP A 5 -16.73 -38.32 11.98
C ASP A 5 -15.66 -38.21 13.08
N VAL A 6 -15.50 -37.00 13.59
CA VAL A 6 -14.52 -36.67 14.64
C VAL A 6 -15.15 -35.89 15.80
N SER A 7 -14.48 -35.88 16.96
CA SER A 7 -14.96 -35.18 18.13
C SER A 7 -14.96 -33.66 17.97
N ARG A 8 -15.84 -32.96 18.75
CA ARG A 8 -15.85 -31.48 18.78
C ARG A 8 -14.50 -30.91 19.24
N ILE A 9 -13.80 -31.61 20.12
CA ILE A 9 -12.49 -31.20 20.64
C ILE A 9 -11.48 -31.23 19.49
N THR A 10 -11.46 -32.31 18.70
CA THR A 10 -10.54 -32.45 17.55
C THR A 10 -10.76 -31.33 16.54
N ILE A 11 -12.02 -30.99 16.20
CA ILE A 11 -12.34 -29.89 15.28
C ILE A 11 -11.86 -28.56 15.88
N ARG A 12 -12.07 -28.32 17.16
CA ARG A 12 -11.63 -27.08 17.82
C ARG A 12 -10.10 -26.92 17.81
N GLU A 13 -9.35 -28.00 18.07
CA GLU A 13 -7.90 -27.97 18.01
C GLU A 13 -7.38 -27.77 16.58
N ALA A 14 -8.01 -28.40 15.58
CA ALA A 14 -7.70 -28.18 14.18
C ALA A 14 -7.93 -26.70 13.76
N ILE A 15 -9.05 -26.10 14.19
CA ILE A 15 -9.32 -24.67 13.93
C ILE A 15 -8.26 -23.79 14.60
N LYS A 16 -7.88 -24.05 15.87
CA LYS A 16 -6.83 -23.29 16.55
C LYS A 16 -5.50 -23.38 15.81
N THR A 17 -5.13 -24.57 15.35
CA THR A 17 -3.91 -24.76 14.55
C THR A 17 -3.95 -23.96 13.25
N LEU A 18 -5.07 -24.02 12.53
CA LEU A 18 -5.22 -23.27 11.29
C LEU A 18 -5.25 -21.73 11.51
N VAL A 19 -5.79 -21.28 12.65
CA VAL A 19 -5.73 -19.88 13.06
C VAL A 19 -4.30 -19.47 13.41
N SER A 20 -3.55 -20.31 14.13
CA SER A 20 -2.14 -20.01 14.46
C SER A 20 -1.21 -20.01 13.24
N GLN A 21 -1.64 -20.60 12.14
CA GLN A 21 -0.96 -20.59 10.85
C GLN A 21 -1.47 -19.49 9.90
N ASP A 22 -2.32 -18.59 10.40
CA ASP A 22 -2.96 -17.52 9.59
C ASP A 22 -3.76 -18.03 8.37
N ILE A 23 -4.17 -19.31 8.39
CA ILE A 23 -5.04 -19.90 7.35
C ILE A 23 -6.50 -19.53 7.61
N LEU A 24 -6.91 -19.52 8.88
CA LEU A 24 -8.24 -19.09 9.31
C LEU A 24 -8.17 -17.85 10.18
N GLU A 25 -9.22 -17.04 10.14
CA GLU A 25 -9.43 -15.90 11.03
C GLU A 25 -10.75 -16.05 11.81
N ILE A 26 -10.74 -15.72 13.10
CA ILE A 26 -11.94 -15.69 13.93
C ILE A 26 -12.44 -14.25 14.02
N ARG A 27 -13.63 -13.99 13.50
CA ARG A 27 -14.33 -12.71 13.65
C ARG A 27 -15.38 -12.86 14.75
N ARG A 28 -15.15 -12.14 15.87
CA ARG A 28 -16.07 -12.23 17.04
C ARG A 28 -17.50 -11.93 16.64
N GLY A 29 -18.42 -12.82 17.00
CA GLY A 29 -19.84 -12.71 16.68
C GLY A 29 -20.22 -13.06 15.23
N CYS A 30 -19.26 -13.21 14.33
CA CYS A 30 -19.50 -13.48 12.91
C CYS A 30 -19.12 -14.91 12.49
N GLY A 31 -18.11 -15.53 13.14
CA GLY A 31 -17.70 -16.89 12.82
C GLY A 31 -16.20 -17.04 12.52
N THR A 32 -15.87 -18.15 11.87
CA THR A 32 -14.52 -18.49 11.42
C THR A 32 -14.50 -18.50 9.90
N PHE A 33 -13.55 -17.80 9.32
CA PHE A 33 -13.42 -17.59 7.88
C PHE A 33 -12.04 -18.00 7.40
N VAL A 34 -11.91 -18.32 6.13
CA VAL A 34 -10.59 -18.44 5.48
C VAL A 34 -9.99 -17.05 5.34
N SER A 35 -8.71 -16.89 5.72
CA SER A 35 -7.97 -15.65 5.55
C SER A 35 -7.96 -15.21 4.07
N MET A 36 -7.97 -13.92 3.83
CA MET A 36 -7.84 -13.38 2.46
C MET A 36 -6.49 -13.76 1.82
N ILE A 37 -5.46 -13.91 2.64
CA ILE A 37 -4.11 -14.35 2.21
C ILE A 37 -3.68 -15.48 3.15
N PRO A 38 -4.15 -16.73 2.93
CA PRO A 38 -3.88 -17.83 3.85
C PRO A 38 -2.37 -18.08 4.04
N GLY A 39 -1.95 -18.26 5.27
CA GLY A 39 -0.57 -18.50 5.65
C GLY A 39 0.33 -17.26 5.64
N LEU A 40 -0.25 -16.06 5.53
CA LEU A 40 0.47 -14.80 5.71
C LEU A 40 -0.09 -14.06 6.92
N SER A 41 0.72 -13.89 7.95
CA SER A 41 0.33 -13.18 9.17
C SER A 41 0.09 -11.68 8.89
N ASP A 42 -0.61 -11.01 9.80
CA ASP A 42 -0.79 -9.55 9.75
C ASP A 42 0.54 -8.78 9.83
N ASP A 43 1.58 -9.41 10.36
CA ASP A 43 2.91 -8.84 10.51
C ASP A 43 4.01 -9.87 10.23
N PRO A 44 4.16 -10.31 8.97
CA PRO A 44 5.05 -11.41 8.61
C PRO A 44 6.54 -11.08 8.78
N LEU A 45 6.88 -9.79 8.88
CA LEU A 45 8.25 -9.33 9.12
C LEU A 45 8.48 -8.88 10.57
N GLY A 46 7.47 -8.98 11.44
CA GLY A 46 7.58 -8.53 12.83
C GLY A 46 7.80 -7.02 12.98
N LEU A 47 7.35 -6.21 12.01
CA LEU A 47 7.63 -4.77 11.96
C LEU A 47 7.06 -4.02 13.17
N ARG A 48 5.98 -4.52 13.79
CA ARG A 48 5.39 -3.92 15.00
C ARG A 48 6.32 -3.97 16.21
N PHE A 49 7.32 -4.86 16.19
CA PHE A 49 8.30 -5.01 17.27
C PHE A 49 9.58 -4.22 17.02
N ILE A 50 9.71 -3.59 15.85
CA ILE A 50 10.85 -2.75 15.50
C ILE A 50 10.48 -1.30 15.79
N ASN A 51 11.10 -0.73 16.83
CA ASN A 51 10.90 0.69 17.16
C ASN A 51 12.00 1.52 16.50
N ASP A 52 11.83 1.82 15.21
CA ASP A 52 12.74 2.66 14.43
C ASP A 52 11.96 3.78 13.73
N GLU A 53 12.35 5.00 13.99
CA GLU A 53 11.72 6.20 13.40
C GLU A 53 11.84 6.23 11.86
N ASN A 54 12.82 5.52 11.30
CA ASN A 54 13.07 5.45 9.87
C ASN A 54 12.31 4.30 9.18
N MET A 55 11.50 3.52 9.90
CA MET A 55 10.78 2.36 9.33
C MET A 55 10.03 2.70 8.06
N THR A 56 9.37 3.87 8.01
CA THR A 56 8.65 4.33 6.82
C THR A 56 9.60 4.53 5.63
N LEU A 57 10.82 5.01 5.87
CA LEU A 57 11.84 5.20 4.83
C LEU A 57 12.33 3.84 4.31
N TYR A 58 12.60 2.89 5.18
CA TYR A 58 13.03 1.53 4.79
C TYR A 58 11.96 0.80 3.97
N LEU A 59 10.69 0.93 4.35
CA LEU A 59 9.59 0.38 3.56
C LEU A 59 9.47 1.07 2.19
N HIS A 60 9.73 2.38 2.14
CA HIS A 60 9.74 3.11 0.87
C HIS A 60 10.92 2.69 -0.03
N GLU A 61 12.10 2.47 0.53
CA GLU A 61 13.26 1.92 -0.20
C GLU A 61 12.96 0.53 -0.77
N ALA A 62 12.30 -0.33 0.00
CA ALA A 62 11.86 -1.63 -0.49
C ALA A 62 10.88 -1.49 -1.68
N ARG A 63 9.97 -0.52 -1.66
CA ARG A 63 9.09 -0.19 -2.79
C ARG A 63 9.89 0.24 -4.02
N GLN A 64 10.87 1.13 -3.85
CA GLN A 64 11.71 1.62 -4.97
C GLN A 64 12.48 0.50 -5.67
N VAL A 65 12.82 -0.58 -4.95
CA VAL A 65 13.47 -1.76 -5.54
C VAL A 65 12.47 -2.71 -6.21
N LEU A 66 11.33 -2.95 -5.58
CA LEU A 66 10.39 -3.99 -6.01
C LEU A 66 9.42 -3.51 -7.08
N GLU A 67 8.76 -2.37 -6.87
CA GLU A 67 7.61 -1.96 -7.68
C GLU A 67 7.96 -1.61 -9.13
N PRO A 68 9.10 -0.99 -9.48
CA PRO A 68 9.46 -0.80 -10.87
C PRO A 68 9.60 -2.12 -11.64
N SER A 69 10.22 -3.12 -11.02
CA SER A 69 10.37 -4.46 -11.62
C SER A 69 9.03 -5.18 -11.74
N ILE A 70 8.14 -5.02 -10.76
CA ILE A 70 6.76 -5.52 -10.81
C ILE A 70 6.00 -4.87 -11.96
N CYS A 71 6.09 -3.54 -12.11
CA CYS A 71 5.42 -2.79 -13.17
C CYS A 71 5.90 -3.22 -14.56
N ARG A 72 7.21 -3.43 -14.72
CA ARG A 72 7.80 -4.00 -15.95
C ARG A 72 7.20 -5.36 -16.29
N LEU A 73 7.09 -6.25 -15.31
CA LEU A 73 6.48 -7.57 -15.50
C LEU A 73 4.98 -7.48 -15.80
N ALA A 74 4.28 -6.53 -15.19
CA ALA A 74 2.87 -6.27 -15.49
C ALA A 74 2.69 -5.88 -16.96
N ALA A 75 3.50 -4.97 -17.51
CA ALA A 75 3.46 -4.59 -18.91
C ALA A 75 3.69 -5.79 -19.86
N LEU A 76 4.59 -6.72 -19.50
CA LEU A 76 4.86 -7.90 -20.29
C LEU A 76 3.76 -8.98 -20.23
N ARG A 77 2.96 -9.01 -19.17
CA ARG A 77 2.05 -10.14 -18.84
C ARG A 77 0.60 -9.75 -18.69
N ALA A 78 0.28 -8.46 -18.81
CA ALA A 78 -1.10 -7.96 -18.68
C ALA A 78 -2.04 -8.66 -19.66
N GLU A 79 -3.23 -9.00 -19.23
CA GLU A 79 -4.34 -9.47 -20.05
C GLU A 79 -5.27 -8.30 -20.39
N ASP A 80 -6.01 -8.36 -21.49
CA ASP A 80 -6.78 -7.21 -21.98
C ASP A 80 -7.92 -6.82 -21.03
N ASP A 81 -8.55 -7.78 -20.37
CA ASP A 81 -9.58 -7.55 -19.34
C ASP A 81 -9.01 -6.88 -18.07
N GLU A 82 -7.73 -7.11 -17.79
CA GLU A 82 -7.06 -6.45 -16.67
C GLU A 82 -6.77 -4.97 -16.95
N LEU A 83 -6.55 -4.59 -18.21
CA LEU A 83 -6.27 -3.20 -18.60
C LEU A 83 -7.44 -2.26 -18.31
N GLU A 84 -8.68 -2.71 -18.49
CA GLU A 84 -9.88 -1.93 -18.16
C GLU A 84 -9.95 -1.60 -16.66
N LEU A 85 -9.65 -2.59 -15.81
CA LEU A 85 -9.66 -2.38 -14.37
C LEU A 85 -8.49 -1.49 -13.91
N LEU A 86 -7.30 -1.66 -14.49
CA LEU A 86 -6.15 -0.80 -14.20
C LEU A 86 -6.43 0.66 -14.58
N LYS A 87 -7.05 0.87 -15.75
CA LYS A 87 -7.50 2.19 -16.19
C LYS A 87 -8.45 2.82 -15.19
N LYS A 88 -9.47 2.08 -14.78
CA LYS A 88 -10.44 2.57 -13.81
C LYS A 88 -9.79 2.97 -12.49
N LEU A 89 -8.80 2.20 -12.01
CA LEU A 89 -8.09 2.55 -10.78
C LEU A 89 -7.28 3.84 -10.94
N ALA A 90 -6.66 4.06 -12.10
CA ALA A 90 -5.96 5.31 -12.39
C ALA A 90 -6.92 6.51 -12.50
N ASP A 91 -8.06 6.35 -13.20
CA ASP A 91 -9.11 7.36 -13.31
C ASP A 91 -9.67 7.73 -11.92
N ASP A 92 -9.96 6.74 -11.07
CA ASP A 92 -10.47 6.95 -9.71
C ASP A 92 -9.48 7.77 -8.84
N ILE A 93 -8.17 7.60 -9.01
CA ILE A 93 -7.15 8.39 -8.29
C ILE A 93 -7.17 9.83 -8.79
N ASP A 94 -7.22 10.04 -10.11
CA ASP A 94 -7.23 11.38 -10.70
C ASP A 94 -8.46 12.17 -10.30
N ASP A 95 -9.63 11.54 -10.28
CA ASP A 95 -10.88 12.15 -9.85
C ASP A 95 -10.81 12.61 -8.39
N LEU A 96 -10.19 11.81 -7.53
CA LEU A 96 -9.99 12.18 -6.13
C LEU A 96 -8.95 13.29 -5.96
N ASP A 97 -7.86 13.27 -6.73
CA ASP A 97 -6.84 14.33 -6.73
C ASP A 97 -7.43 15.67 -7.20
N LEU A 98 -8.32 15.67 -8.19
CA LEU A 98 -9.04 16.86 -8.64
C LEU A 98 -9.96 17.41 -7.54
N GLN A 99 -10.59 16.56 -6.74
CA GLN A 99 -11.43 16.99 -5.61
C GLN A 99 -10.59 17.67 -4.51
N LEU A 100 -9.30 17.33 -4.37
CA LEU A 100 -8.38 17.97 -3.42
C LEU A 100 -7.94 19.37 -3.86
N GLN A 101 -7.94 19.66 -5.18
CA GLN A 101 -7.53 20.95 -5.70
C GLN A 101 -8.53 22.03 -5.29
N GLY A 102 -8.19 22.83 -4.27
CA GLY A 102 -8.95 24.02 -3.86
C GLY A 102 -9.95 23.82 -2.71
N ARG A 103 -9.94 22.69 -2.00
CA ARG A 103 -10.81 22.44 -0.84
C ARG A 103 -10.00 21.98 0.38
N ASN A 104 -10.58 22.23 1.58
CA ASN A 104 -10.03 21.65 2.81
C ASN A 104 -9.99 20.13 2.68
N THR A 105 -8.81 19.57 2.68
CA THR A 105 -8.57 18.14 2.60
C THR A 105 -9.10 17.46 3.85
N THR A 106 -10.15 16.65 3.73
CA THR A 106 -10.70 15.92 4.87
C THR A 106 -10.00 14.56 5.05
N PRO A 107 -9.99 14.01 6.28
CA PRO A 107 -9.43 12.68 6.53
C PRO A 107 -10.05 11.59 5.65
N GLU A 108 -11.33 11.71 5.30
CA GLU A 108 -12.05 10.75 4.46
C GLU A 108 -11.52 10.73 3.03
N VAL A 109 -11.27 11.90 2.45
CA VAL A 109 -10.70 12.02 1.09
C VAL A 109 -9.28 11.46 1.07
N ILE A 110 -8.48 11.75 2.09
CA ILE A 110 -7.15 11.18 2.26
C ILE A 110 -7.20 9.64 2.29
N GLN A 111 -8.11 9.10 3.10
CA GLN A 111 -8.29 7.66 3.22
C GLN A 111 -8.72 7.05 1.89
N ALA A 112 -9.60 7.72 1.16
CA ALA A 112 -10.08 7.26 -0.15
C ALA A 112 -8.94 7.21 -1.18
N ILE A 113 -8.14 8.27 -1.33
CA ILE A 113 -6.98 8.29 -2.22
C ILE A 113 -5.97 7.22 -1.84
N THR A 114 -5.64 7.12 -0.55
CA THR A 114 -4.71 6.09 -0.06
C THR A 114 -5.18 4.68 -0.41
N ALA A 115 -6.47 4.42 -0.26
CA ALA A 115 -7.04 3.12 -0.60
C ALA A 115 -6.96 2.82 -2.10
N LYS A 116 -7.19 3.83 -2.97
CA LYS A 116 -7.10 3.68 -4.41
C LYS A 116 -5.66 3.51 -4.90
N ASP A 117 -4.72 4.26 -4.34
CA ASP A 117 -3.30 4.12 -4.61
C ASP A 117 -2.80 2.70 -4.24
N ILE A 118 -3.14 2.22 -3.05
CA ILE A 118 -2.83 0.84 -2.63
C ILE A 118 -3.46 -0.18 -3.60
N ALA A 119 -4.70 0.05 -4.03
CA ALA A 119 -5.37 -0.84 -4.96
C ALA A 119 -4.67 -0.88 -6.32
N PHE A 120 -4.24 0.27 -6.85
CA PHE A 120 -3.50 0.40 -8.12
C PHE A 120 -2.20 -0.39 -8.08
N HIS A 121 -1.35 -0.15 -7.08
CA HIS A 121 -0.07 -0.86 -6.93
C HIS A 121 -0.25 -2.36 -6.69
N SER A 122 -1.24 -2.75 -5.90
CA SER A 122 -1.57 -4.16 -5.65
C SER A 122 -2.08 -4.85 -6.92
N PHE A 123 -2.80 -4.11 -7.77
CA PHE A 123 -3.30 -4.64 -9.02
C PHE A 123 -2.17 -4.87 -10.04
N LEU A 124 -1.24 -3.91 -10.19
CA LEU A 124 -0.02 -4.11 -10.98
C LEU A 124 0.77 -5.34 -10.52
N CYS A 125 0.86 -5.54 -9.20
CA CYS A 125 1.51 -6.71 -8.65
C CYS A 125 0.83 -8.01 -9.08
N ARG A 126 -0.50 -8.08 -9.09
CA ARG A 126 -1.28 -9.20 -9.59
C ARG A 126 -1.07 -9.43 -11.08
N MET A 127 -1.07 -8.36 -11.89
CA MET A 127 -0.79 -8.40 -13.34
C MET A 127 0.62 -8.89 -13.65
N SER A 128 1.57 -8.74 -12.72
CA SER A 128 2.91 -9.33 -12.86
C SER A 128 2.91 -10.86 -12.91
N LYS A 129 1.79 -11.53 -12.55
CA LYS A 129 1.59 -12.99 -12.47
C LYS A 129 2.63 -13.69 -11.57
N ASN A 130 3.30 -12.95 -10.67
CA ASN A 130 4.27 -13.50 -9.73
C ASN A 130 3.64 -13.65 -8.33
N LYS A 131 3.31 -14.89 -7.97
CA LYS A 131 2.67 -15.20 -6.68
C LYS A 131 3.49 -14.84 -5.44
N VAL A 132 4.82 -14.75 -5.57
CA VAL A 132 5.68 -14.31 -4.46
C VAL A 132 5.51 -12.80 -4.24
N PHE A 133 5.54 -12.01 -5.31
CA PHE A 133 5.32 -10.57 -5.22
C PHE A 133 3.93 -10.23 -4.68
N GLU A 134 2.90 -10.97 -5.08
CA GLU A 134 1.53 -10.80 -4.56
C GLU A 134 1.46 -10.95 -3.03
N ARG A 135 2.35 -11.75 -2.43
CA ARG A 135 2.45 -11.94 -0.98
C ARG A 135 3.36 -10.93 -0.28
N MET A 136 4.45 -10.52 -0.94
CA MET A 136 5.43 -9.59 -0.37
C MET A 136 4.93 -8.14 -0.39
N LEU A 137 4.32 -7.71 -1.49
CA LEU A 137 3.97 -6.31 -1.69
C LEU A 137 3.00 -5.75 -0.63
N PRO A 138 1.97 -6.47 -0.15
CA PRO A 138 1.08 -5.96 0.90
C PRO A 138 1.81 -5.56 2.19
N VAL A 139 2.92 -6.25 2.51
CA VAL A 139 3.74 -5.93 3.68
C VAL A 139 4.46 -4.60 3.49
N VAL A 140 5.05 -4.41 2.31
CA VAL A 140 5.83 -3.21 1.97
C VAL A 140 4.91 -2.00 1.77
N ILE A 141 3.74 -2.19 1.16
CA ILE A 141 2.74 -1.14 0.88
C ILE A 141 2.12 -0.53 2.15
N LYS A 142 2.23 -1.20 3.31
CA LYS A 142 1.80 -0.60 4.59
C LYS A 142 2.41 0.79 4.82
N SER A 143 3.60 1.07 4.24
CA SER A 143 4.23 2.39 4.29
C SER A 143 3.39 3.49 3.61
N VAL A 144 2.59 3.14 2.60
CA VAL A 144 1.73 4.08 1.89
C VAL A 144 0.73 4.73 2.83
N ARG A 145 0.08 3.94 3.69
CA ARG A 145 -0.87 4.46 4.69
C ARG A 145 -0.22 5.48 5.63
N ILE A 146 1.02 5.23 6.02
CA ILE A 146 1.78 6.13 6.90
C ILE A 146 2.20 7.38 6.13
N SER A 147 2.64 7.21 4.87
CA SER A 147 3.09 8.30 4.02
C SER A 147 1.96 9.26 3.65
N TYR A 148 0.79 8.77 3.25
CA TYR A 148 -0.36 9.64 2.94
C TYR A 148 -0.87 10.39 4.16
N GLY A 149 -0.92 9.80 5.34
CA GLY A 149 -1.21 10.52 6.59
C GLY A 149 -0.19 11.62 6.91
N LEU A 150 1.01 11.53 6.34
CA LEU A 150 2.06 12.54 6.46
C LEU A 150 2.11 13.50 5.25
N LEU A 151 1.65 13.11 4.06
CA LEU A 151 1.91 13.78 2.79
C LEU A 151 0.90 14.87 2.37
N ILE A 152 -0.14 15.15 3.17
CA ILE A 152 -1.09 16.18 2.83
C ILE A 152 -0.71 17.50 3.51
N PRO A 153 -0.56 18.58 2.88
CA PRO A 153 -1.00 19.08 1.59
C PRO A 153 0.11 19.79 0.80
N ARG A 154 0.26 19.54 -0.45
CA ARG A 154 0.73 20.50 -1.47
C ARG A 154 0.45 19.95 -2.85
N ILE A 155 -0.80 19.99 -3.23
CA ILE A 155 -1.14 19.97 -4.64
C ILE A 155 -1.30 21.42 -5.06
N GLU A 156 -0.18 22.09 -5.34
CA GLU A 156 -0.21 23.32 -6.12
C GLU A 156 -0.38 22.93 -7.58
N SER A 157 -1.60 23.20 -8.05
CA SER A 157 -2.04 23.51 -9.40
C SER A 157 -1.09 23.21 -10.58
N ALA A 158 -1.38 22.13 -11.33
CA ALA A 158 -1.33 22.11 -12.78
C ALA A 158 -2.22 20.96 -13.28
N PRO A 159 -2.90 21.08 -14.45
CA PRO A 159 -3.57 19.95 -15.08
C PRO A 159 -2.46 18.98 -15.53
N ARG A 160 -2.16 18.00 -14.71
CA ARG A 160 -1.19 16.95 -15.01
C ARG A 160 -1.96 15.70 -15.32
N VAL A 161 -1.71 15.14 -16.51
CA VAL A 161 -1.92 13.70 -16.68
C VAL A 161 -1.18 13.04 -15.54
N SER A 162 -1.92 12.41 -14.63
CA SER A 162 -1.31 11.88 -13.42
C SER A 162 -0.26 10.85 -13.78
N ILE A 163 0.66 10.65 -12.90
CA ILE A 163 1.69 9.63 -13.08
C ILE A 163 1.06 8.22 -13.19
N HIS A 164 -0.08 7.99 -12.52
CA HIS A 164 -0.82 6.72 -12.59
C HIS A 164 -1.39 6.47 -13.99
N GLN A 165 -1.93 7.52 -14.65
CA GLN A 165 -2.38 7.41 -16.03
C GLN A 165 -1.22 7.10 -17.00
N LYS A 166 -0.07 7.71 -16.79
CA LYS A 166 1.11 7.42 -17.61
C LYS A 166 1.60 5.98 -17.43
N ILE A 167 1.61 5.50 -16.18
CA ILE A 167 1.96 4.11 -15.87
C ILE A 167 0.96 3.16 -16.52
N TYR A 168 -0.35 3.44 -16.36
CA TYR A 168 -1.39 2.66 -17.03
C TYR A 168 -1.14 2.60 -18.56
N GLN A 169 -0.89 3.76 -19.20
CA GLN A 169 -0.68 3.81 -20.64
C GLN A 169 0.54 2.99 -21.08
N ALA A 170 1.67 3.09 -20.36
CA ALA A 170 2.85 2.27 -20.64
C ALA A 170 2.58 0.75 -20.51
N VAL A 171 1.76 0.37 -19.54
CA VAL A 171 1.34 -1.04 -19.38
C VAL A 171 0.41 -1.46 -20.51
N ALA A 172 -0.53 -0.62 -20.91
CA ALA A 172 -1.47 -0.86 -22.02
C ALA A 172 -0.74 -0.97 -23.37
N ASP A 173 0.27 -0.13 -23.59
CA ASP A 173 1.13 -0.14 -24.78
C ASP A 173 2.13 -1.30 -24.79
N ARG A 174 2.16 -2.12 -23.73
CA ARG A 174 3.12 -3.23 -23.56
C ARG A 174 4.57 -2.75 -23.62
N ASP A 175 4.85 -1.55 -23.08
CA ASP A 175 6.20 -0.99 -22.97
C ASP A 175 6.76 -1.22 -21.55
N PRO A 176 7.53 -2.29 -21.34
CA PRO A 176 8.05 -2.65 -20.02
C PRO A 176 9.12 -1.67 -19.50
N ASP A 177 9.88 -1.04 -20.41
CA ASP A 177 10.95 -0.13 -20.01
C ASP A 177 10.38 1.22 -19.59
N GLU A 178 9.39 1.73 -20.30
CA GLU A 178 8.68 2.95 -19.93
C GLU A 178 7.85 2.75 -18.65
N ALA A 179 7.18 1.61 -18.50
CA ALA A 179 6.45 1.27 -17.28
C ALA A 179 7.38 1.25 -16.05
N TYR A 180 8.57 0.66 -16.18
CA TYR A 180 9.61 0.67 -15.14
C TYR A 180 10.04 2.11 -14.82
N ARG A 181 10.40 2.90 -15.82
CA ARG A 181 10.89 4.27 -15.68
C ARG A 181 9.88 5.18 -14.98
N LEU A 182 8.61 5.08 -15.37
CA LEU A 182 7.53 5.87 -14.80
C LEU A 182 7.26 5.50 -13.35
N MET A 183 7.34 4.21 -12.98
CA MET A 183 7.20 3.77 -11.60
C MET A 183 8.37 4.26 -10.73
N VAL A 184 9.61 4.26 -11.24
CA VAL A 184 10.75 4.88 -10.55
C VAL A 184 10.49 6.37 -10.31
N GLN A 185 10.01 7.09 -11.32
CA GLN A 185 9.68 8.52 -11.19
C GLN A 185 8.59 8.75 -10.14
N HIS A 186 7.53 7.94 -10.15
CA HIS A 186 6.43 8.03 -9.20
C HIS A 186 6.93 7.88 -7.76
N LEU A 187 7.72 6.84 -7.49
CA LEU A 187 8.23 6.55 -6.16
C LEU A 187 9.26 7.59 -5.69
N ASN A 188 10.11 8.11 -6.59
CA ASN A 188 11.03 9.19 -6.25
C ASN A 188 10.30 10.48 -5.86
N ASN A 189 9.21 10.83 -6.57
CA ASN A 189 8.39 11.98 -6.21
C ASN A 189 7.75 11.82 -4.82
N SER A 190 7.26 10.61 -4.53
CA SER A 190 6.70 10.26 -3.22
C SER A 190 7.76 10.34 -2.11
N ARG A 191 9.01 9.94 -2.40
CA ARG A 191 10.13 10.02 -1.46
C ARG A 191 10.46 11.45 -1.06
N VAL A 192 10.53 12.37 -2.00
CA VAL A 192 10.81 13.79 -1.73
C VAL A 192 9.78 14.37 -0.76
N GLY A 193 8.49 14.08 -0.98
CA GLY A 193 7.43 14.50 -0.07
C GLY A 193 7.56 13.90 1.34
N LEU A 194 7.97 12.64 1.43
CA LEU A 194 8.19 11.96 2.70
C LEU A 194 9.35 12.57 3.51
N ASP A 195 10.50 12.83 2.86
CA ASP A 195 11.70 13.41 3.50
C ASP A 195 11.42 14.81 4.04
N GLN A 196 10.69 15.65 3.28
CA GLN A 196 10.28 16.99 3.72
C GLN A 196 9.46 16.94 5.02
N LYS A 197 8.47 16.05 5.09
CA LYS A 197 7.59 15.94 6.26
C LYS A 197 8.25 15.34 7.48
N LEU A 198 9.14 14.39 7.30
CA LEU A 198 9.93 13.86 8.41
C LEU A 198 10.87 14.95 8.97
N GLY A 199 11.41 15.81 8.12
CA GLY A 199 12.16 17.00 8.52
C GLY A 199 11.32 17.96 9.37
N GLU A 200 10.15 18.37 8.88
CA GLU A 200 9.22 19.24 9.61
C GLU A 200 8.79 18.66 10.98
N LYS A 201 8.56 17.35 11.04
CA LYS A 201 8.19 16.67 12.29
C LYS A 201 9.32 16.72 13.32
N LYS A 202 10.56 16.49 12.87
CA LYS A 202 11.74 16.59 13.74
C LYS A 202 11.96 18.01 14.26
N GLU A 203 11.81 19.03 13.43
CA GLU A 203 11.92 20.44 13.84
C GLU A 203 10.85 20.85 14.86
N LYS A 204 9.58 20.44 14.63
CA LYS A 204 8.48 20.69 15.58
C LYS A 204 8.72 20.01 16.92
N ALA A 205 9.25 18.79 16.93
CA ALA A 205 9.58 18.06 18.15
C ALA A 205 10.72 18.75 18.93
N GLN A 206 11.75 19.25 18.23
CA GLN A 206 12.85 19.99 18.85
C GLN A 206 12.41 21.33 19.44
N LYS A 207 11.54 22.08 18.74
CA LYS A 207 10.98 23.34 19.25
C LYS A 207 10.15 23.13 20.51
N LYS A 208 9.35 22.04 20.54
CA LYS A 208 8.54 21.69 21.72
C LYS A 208 9.39 21.32 22.94
N ARG A 209 10.52 20.62 22.71
CA ARG A 209 11.48 20.29 23.80
C ARG A 209 12.22 21.52 24.34
N LYS A 210 12.58 22.49 23.48
CA LYS A 210 13.23 23.73 23.90
C LYS A 210 12.29 24.68 24.64
N GLY A 211 11.00 24.73 24.28
CA GLY A 211 10.01 25.52 25.00
C GLY A 211 9.70 25.00 26.41
N ALA A 212 9.67 23.66 26.57
CA ALA A 212 9.41 23.06 27.87
C ALA A 212 10.59 23.20 28.88
N CYS A 213 11.81 23.50 28.41
CA CYS A 213 12.97 23.78 29.29
C CYS A 213 13.11 25.25 29.69
N GLN A 214 12.26 26.15 29.22
CA GLN A 214 12.31 27.59 29.59
C GLN A 214 11.26 27.97 30.65
N ASP A 215 10.36 27.07 30.96
CA ASP A 215 9.28 27.26 31.94
C ASP A 215 9.57 26.58 33.30
N GLU A 216 10.79 26.04 33.50
CA GLU A 216 11.34 25.60 34.80
C GLU A 216 12.41 26.61 35.30
#